data_9fbe884e6717a9a10b03f98ba23ecdf6
#
_entry.id   9fbe884e6717a9a10b03f98ba23ecdf6
#
_cell.length_a   1.000
_cell.length_b   1.000
_cell.length_c   1.000
_cell.angle_alpha   90.00
_cell.angle_beta   90.00
_cell.angle_gamma   90.00
#
_symmetry.space_group_name_H-M   'P 1'
#
loop_
_entity.id
_entity.type
_entity.pdbx_description
1 polymer ?
#
loop_
_entity_poly.entity_id
_entity_poly.type
_entity_poly.pdbx_seq_one_letter_code
_entity_poly.pdbx_strand_id
1 'polypeptide(L)'
;ILNGISVFNIPANLLTNTGLTTVTIISITTIDSTCSADVSAILTSSFTIFDTVTPEIIENGNVFCTQDEATIENLSNNITSTEDITWFDAPIGGNSYSILDILVDGQTYYASALTDDGCESFVRLEIMVLFEDCLEDIVIPDGFSPNNDSINDEFTIENLRNLYPKFTLQVYNRFGNILYKGDINTPDWDGISEKGITLG
;
A
#
# COMPACT_ATOMS: atom_id res chain seq x y z
N ILE A 1 -50.36 -24.47 18.16
CA ILE A 1 -49.05 -24.84 17.50
C ILE A 1 -48.68 -23.64 16.67
N LEU A 2 -47.73 -22.84 17.16
CA LEU A 2 -47.14 -21.76 16.38
C LEU A 2 -46.13 -22.40 15.39
N ASN A 3 -46.49 -22.56 14.16
CA ASN A 3 -45.58 -22.86 13.04
C ASN A 3 -44.92 -21.53 12.64
N GLY A 4 -43.99 -21.04 13.42
CA GLY A 4 -43.22 -19.84 13.09
C GLY A 4 -41.73 -20.09 13.26
N ILE A 5 -40.95 -19.74 12.24
CA ILE A 5 -39.49 -19.61 12.38
C ILE A 5 -39.24 -18.33 13.16
N SER A 6 -38.72 -18.44 14.38
CA SER A 6 -38.30 -17.28 15.17
C SER A 6 -36.81 -17.11 15.03
N VAL A 7 -36.38 -15.94 14.57
CA VAL A 7 -34.95 -15.56 14.49
C VAL A 7 -34.59 -14.82 15.77
N PHE A 8 -33.56 -15.31 16.46
CA PHE A 8 -32.99 -14.65 17.64
C PHE A 8 -31.63 -14.09 17.24
N ASN A 9 -31.47 -12.78 17.34
CA ASN A 9 -30.17 -12.12 17.11
C ASN A 9 -29.40 -12.03 18.43
N ILE A 10 -28.18 -12.58 18.45
CA ILE A 10 -27.27 -12.45 19.58
C ILE A 10 -26.63 -11.06 19.49
N PRO A 11 -26.80 -10.19 20.50
CA PRO A 11 -26.13 -8.89 20.49
C PRO A 11 -24.60 -9.03 20.44
N ALA A 12 -23.94 -8.21 19.61
CA ALA A 12 -22.50 -8.27 19.40
C ALA A 12 -21.67 -8.12 20.70
N ASN A 13 -22.19 -7.38 21.68
CA ASN A 13 -21.54 -7.22 22.99
C ASN A 13 -21.50 -8.49 23.85
N LEU A 14 -22.19 -9.55 23.45
CA LEU A 14 -22.12 -10.87 24.09
C LEU A 14 -21.16 -11.83 23.35
N LEU A 15 -20.62 -11.42 22.21
CA LEU A 15 -19.71 -12.19 21.36
C LEU A 15 -18.26 -11.71 21.55
N THR A 16 -17.82 -11.50 22.78
CA THR A 16 -16.53 -10.89 23.10
C THR A 16 -15.38 -11.88 23.27
N ASN A 17 -15.68 -13.17 23.38
CA ASN A 17 -14.67 -14.20 23.57
C ASN A 17 -14.55 -15.05 22.30
N THR A 18 -13.34 -15.20 21.81
CA THR A 18 -13.01 -16.09 20.69
C THR A 18 -13.14 -17.56 21.07
N GLY A 19 -13.36 -18.41 20.08
CA GLY A 19 -13.48 -19.84 20.24
C GLY A 19 -14.93 -20.34 20.12
N LEU A 20 -15.10 -21.62 20.47
CA LEU A 20 -16.40 -22.30 20.36
C LEU A 20 -17.41 -21.73 21.34
N THR A 21 -18.47 -21.15 20.83
CA THR A 21 -19.60 -20.59 21.59
C THR A 21 -20.81 -21.50 21.42
N THR A 22 -21.45 -21.86 22.52
CA THR A 22 -22.65 -22.70 22.50
C THR A 22 -23.83 -21.90 23.05
N VAL A 23 -24.91 -21.85 22.29
CA VAL A 23 -26.17 -21.26 22.68
C VAL A 23 -27.15 -22.36 23.06
N THR A 24 -27.72 -22.29 24.25
CA THR A 24 -28.66 -23.25 24.77
C THR A 24 -29.98 -22.56 25.12
N ILE A 25 -31.10 -23.06 24.59
CA ILE A 25 -32.42 -22.58 25.02
C ILE A 25 -32.78 -23.32 26.31
N ILE A 26 -32.87 -22.58 27.40
CA ILE A 26 -33.13 -23.12 28.75
C ILE A 26 -34.65 -23.15 29.04
N SER A 27 -35.40 -22.14 28.53
CA SER A 27 -36.84 -22.05 28.77
C SER A 27 -37.51 -21.19 27.68
N ILE A 28 -38.73 -21.50 27.39
CA ILE A 28 -39.60 -20.67 26.54
C ILE A 28 -40.87 -20.38 27.34
N THR A 29 -41.17 -19.10 27.59
CA THR A 29 -42.40 -18.66 28.25
C THR A 29 -43.16 -17.71 27.32
N THR A 30 -44.49 -17.79 27.33
CA THR A 30 -45.33 -16.84 26.57
C THR A 30 -45.67 -15.65 27.47
N ILE A 31 -45.68 -14.43 26.87
CA ILE A 31 -45.87 -13.16 27.61
C ILE A 31 -47.26 -13.08 28.24
N ASP A 32 -48.28 -13.68 27.63
CA ASP A 32 -49.69 -13.52 28.04
C ASP A 32 -50.34 -14.78 28.59
N SER A 33 -49.58 -15.85 28.81
CA SER A 33 -50.15 -17.08 29.34
C SER A 33 -49.23 -17.78 30.33
N THR A 34 -49.85 -18.53 31.23
CA THR A 34 -49.14 -19.43 32.16
C THR A 34 -48.56 -20.67 31.45
N CYS A 35 -48.60 -20.72 30.14
CA CYS A 35 -48.06 -21.85 29.37
C CYS A 35 -46.54 -21.71 29.21
N SER A 36 -45.78 -22.58 29.84
CA SER A 36 -44.38 -22.83 29.59
C SER A 36 -44.26 -23.96 28.59
N ALA A 37 -43.39 -23.81 27.59
CA ALA A 37 -43.02 -24.96 26.74
C ALA A 37 -41.97 -25.79 27.48
N ASP A 38 -42.19 -27.10 27.53
CA ASP A 38 -41.17 -28.04 27.98
C ASP A 38 -40.04 -28.09 26.96
N VAL A 39 -38.87 -27.61 27.37
CA VAL A 39 -37.61 -27.71 26.58
C VAL A 39 -36.81 -28.92 27.05
N SER A 40 -37.48 -30.05 27.29
CA SER A 40 -36.85 -31.30 27.72
C SER A 40 -35.85 -31.86 26.65
N ALA A 41 -35.97 -31.46 25.39
CA ALA A 41 -34.90 -31.62 24.41
C ALA A 41 -34.00 -30.39 24.50
N ILE A 42 -32.79 -30.54 25.00
CA ILE A 42 -31.77 -29.47 25.02
C ILE A 42 -31.52 -29.05 23.56
N LEU A 43 -32.07 -27.90 23.21
CA LEU A 43 -31.82 -27.27 21.89
C LEU A 43 -30.56 -26.43 22.02
N THR A 44 -29.44 -27.00 21.54
CA THR A 44 -28.15 -26.32 21.51
C THR A 44 -27.73 -26.08 20.07
N SER A 45 -27.12 -24.95 19.83
CA SER A 45 -26.40 -24.67 18.61
C SER A 45 -25.02 -24.09 18.97
N SER A 46 -24.01 -24.49 18.25
CA SER A 46 -22.66 -24.01 18.47
C SER A 46 -22.13 -23.34 17.21
N PHE A 47 -21.37 -22.28 17.40
CA PHE A 47 -20.61 -21.59 16.36
C PHE A 47 -19.26 -21.13 16.92
N THR A 48 -18.31 -20.90 16.07
CA THR A 48 -16.97 -20.41 16.46
C THR A 48 -16.87 -18.93 16.22
N ILE A 49 -16.33 -18.18 17.19
CA ILE A 49 -15.96 -16.78 17.06
C ILE A 49 -14.47 -16.75 16.79
N PHE A 50 -14.08 -16.21 15.62
CA PHE A 50 -12.70 -16.04 15.22
C PHE A 50 -12.22 -14.65 15.68
N ASP A 51 -10.96 -14.57 16.10
CA ASP A 51 -10.25 -13.32 16.37
C ASP A 51 -9.41 -13.00 15.12
N THR A 52 -10.01 -12.30 14.19
CA THR A 52 -9.28 -11.84 13.00
C THR A 52 -8.68 -10.49 13.31
N VAL A 53 -7.35 -10.45 13.41
CA VAL A 53 -6.60 -9.23 13.75
C VAL A 53 -6.71 -8.23 12.63
N THR A 54 -6.92 -6.95 12.98
CA THR A 54 -6.85 -5.85 12.01
C THR A 54 -5.44 -5.81 11.39
N PRO A 55 -5.31 -5.75 10.07
CA PRO A 55 -4.00 -5.66 9.43
C PRO A 55 -3.28 -4.36 9.80
N GLU A 56 -1.96 -4.34 9.64
CA GLU A 56 -1.13 -3.16 9.89
C GLU A 56 -0.36 -2.78 8.64
N ILE A 57 -0.09 -1.48 8.47
CA ILE A 57 0.74 -0.98 7.38
C ILE A 57 2.17 -0.75 7.86
N ILE A 58 3.17 -1.06 7.03
CA ILE A 58 4.56 -0.71 7.30
C ILE A 58 4.75 0.81 7.28
N GLU A 59 5.82 1.30 7.91
CA GLU A 59 6.14 2.72 7.93
C GLU A 59 6.24 3.29 6.50
N ASN A 60 5.53 4.38 6.22
CA ASN A 60 5.40 5.03 4.90
C ASN A 60 4.83 4.12 3.77
N GLY A 61 4.22 2.99 4.10
CA GLY A 61 3.68 2.06 3.11
C GLY A 61 2.51 2.61 2.29
N ASN A 62 1.98 3.77 2.65
CA ASN A 62 0.90 4.48 1.95
C ASN A 62 1.40 5.59 1.02
N VAL A 63 2.73 5.78 0.89
CA VAL A 63 3.34 6.82 0.05
C VAL A 63 3.90 6.16 -1.21
N PHE A 64 3.53 6.68 -2.37
CA PHE A 64 3.94 6.19 -3.68
C PHE A 64 4.51 7.33 -4.53
N CYS A 65 5.28 6.98 -5.55
CA CYS A 65 5.81 7.97 -6.48
C CYS A 65 4.76 8.34 -7.54
N THR A 66 4.65 9.61 -7.89
CA THR A 66 3.72 10.09 -8.93
C THR A 66 4.00 9.51 -10.31
N GLN A 67 5.23 9.01 -10.53
CA GLN A 67 5.67 8.38 -11.77
C GLN A 67 5.25 6.92 -11.89
N ASP A 68 4.88 6.30 -10.77
CA ASP A 68 4.44 4.91 -10.71
C ASP A 68 2.92 4.86 -10.86
N GLU A 69 2.45 3.99 -11.72
CA GLU A 69 1.02 3.65 -11.80
C GLU A 69 0.69 2.66 -10.68
N ALA A 70 0.83 3.10 -9.41
CA ALA A 70 0.67 2.23 -8.25
C ALA A 70 -0.77 1.69 -8.16
N THR A 71 -0.88 0.42 -7.81
CA THR A 71 -2.14 -0.32 -7.73
C THR A 71 -2.44 -0.79 -6.30
N ILE A 72 -3.63 -1.33 -6.09
CA ILE A 72 -4.01 -2.00 -4.84
C ILE A 72 -3.04 -3.14 -4.49
N GLU A 73 -2.46 -3.84 -5.48
CA GLU A 73 -1.43 -4.86 -5.24
C GLU A 73 -0.18 -4.24 -4.60
N ASN A 74 0.27 -3.08 -5.08
CA ASN A 74 1.42 -2.37 -4.50
C ASN A 74 1.13 -1.96 -3.05
N LEU A 75 -0.08 -1.46 -2.76
CA LEU A 75 -0.50 -1.13 -1.40
C LEU A 75 -0.59 -2.38 -0.51
N SER A 76 -1.10 -3.50 -1.05
CA SER A 76 -1.18 -4.79 -0.33
C SER A 76 0.19 -5.32 0.10
N ASN A 77 1.22 -5.13 -0.74
CA ASN A 77 2.59 -5.54 -0.42
C ASN A 77 3.19 -4.78 0.77
N ASN A 78 2.59 -3.64 1.15
CA ASN A 78 2.99 -2.82 2.29
C ASN A 78 2.17 -3.11 3.56
N ILE A 79 1.30 -4.15 3.52
CA ILE A 79 0.47 -4.57 4.65
C ILE A 79 1.09 -5.79 5.33
N THR A 80 1.10 -5.76 6.65
CA THR A 80 1.42 -6.91 7.50
C THR A 80 0.14 -7.54 7.99
N SER A 81 -0.10 -8.79 7.61
CA SER A 81 -1.24 -9.60 8.04
C SER A 81 -0.87 -11.09 8.02
N THR A 82 -1.53 -11.89 8.84
CA THR A 82 -1.46 -13.35 8.80
C THR A 82 -2.50 -13.96 7.87
N GLU A 83 -3.49 -13.16 7.47
CA GLU A 83 -4.65 -13.55 6.66
C GLU A 83 -4.64 -12.79 5.32
N ASP A 84 -5.42 -13.25 4.38
CA ASP A 84 -5.62 -12.57 3.09
C ASP A 84 -6.26 -11.20 3.27
N ILE A 85 -5.82 -10.23 2.47
CA ILE A 85 -6.33 -8.85 2.53
C ILE A 85 -7.32 -8.59 1.42
N THR A 86 -8.46 -8.05 1.80
CA THR A 86 -9.46 -7.51 0.87
C THR A 86 -9.63 -6.01 1.10
N TRP A 87 -9.68 -5.25 0.02
CA TRP A 87 -9.79 -3.79 0.04
C TRP A 87 -11.18 -3.31 -0.30
N PHE A 88 -11.61 -2.23 0.36
CA PHE A 88 -12.95 -1.64 0.23
C PHE A 88 -12.90 -0.13 0.12
N ASP A 89 -13.99 0.44 -0.43
CA ASP A 89 -14.21 1.89 -0.57
C ASP A 89 -14.85 2.53 0.69
N ALA A 90 -15.18 1.73 1.72
CA ALA A 90 -15.85 2.19 2.92
C ALA A 90 -15.40 1.42 4.18
N PRO A 91 -15.49 2.04 5.38
CA PRO A 91 -15.10 1.40 6.64
C PRO A 91 -16.03 0.23 7.04
N ILE A 92 -17.26 0.21 6.53
CA ILE A 92 -18.27 -0.84 6.76
C ILE A 92 -19.05 -1.02 5.46
N GLY A 93 -19.25 -2.26 5.02
CA GLY A 93 -19.91 -2.54 3.73
C GLY A 93 -19.07 -2.03 2.57
N GLY A 94 -19.72 -1.37 1.60
CA GLY A 94 -19.07 -0.81 0.42
C GLY A 94 -18.74 -1.85 -0.65
N ASN A 95 -17.99 -1.41 -1.68
CA ASN A 95 -17.53 -2.25 -2.78
C ASN A 95 -16.07 -2.63 -2.56
N SER A 96 -15.70 -3.85 -2.94
CA SER A 96 -14.32 -4.29 -2.94
C SER A 96 -13.57 -3.79 -4.18
N TYR A 97 -12.30 -3.46 -4.00
CA TYR A 97 -11.37 -3.17 -5.08
C TYR A 97 -10.74 -4.45 -5.65
N SER A 98 -10.39 -4.38 -6.93
CA SER A 98 -9.49 -5.34 -7.57
C SER A 98 -8.03 -5.00 -7.24
N ILE A 99 -7.17 -6.02 -7.16
CA ILE A 99 -5.73 -5.81 -6.97
C ILE A 99 -5.08 -4.99 -8.10
N LEU A 100 -5.71 -4.93 -9.28
CA LEU A 100 -5.26 -4.17 -10.44
C LEU A 100 -5.81 -2.73 -10.50
N ASP A 101 -6.69 -2.35 -9.56
CA ASP A 101 -7.21 -0.99 -9.53
C ASP A 101 -6.10 0.00 -9.17
N ILE A 102 -6.02 1.08 -9.94
CA ILE A 102 -5.00 2.13 -9.76
C ILE A 102 -5.36 2.96 -8.53
N LEU A 103 -4.35 3.24 -7.72
CA LEU A 103 -4.48 4.10 -6.55
C LEU A 103 -4.66 5.56 -6.95
N VAL A 104 -5.40 6.31 -6.14
CA VAL A 104 -5.67 7.74 -6.35
C VAL A 104 -5.10 8.53 -5.19
N ASP A 105 -4.36 9.60 -5.50
CA ASP A 105 -3.79 10.51 -4.50
C ASP A 105 -4.86 11.12 -3.60
N GLY A 106 -4.61 11.10 -2.29
CA GLY A 106 -5.52 11.60 -1.26
C GLY A 106 -6.76 10.74 -1.02
N GLN A 107 -6.92 9.61 -1.71
CA GLN A 107 -8.05 8.70 -1.50
C GLN A 107 -7.78 7.78 -0.31
N THR A 108 -8.85 7.52 0.45
CA THR A 108 -8.81 6.57 1.57
C THR A 108 -9.30 5.19 1.12
N TYR A 109 -8.55 4.17 1.49
CA TYR A 109 -8.82 2.76 1.28
C TYR A 109 -8.94 2.04 2.61
N TYR A 110 -9.75 0.98 2.65
CA TYR A 110 -10.04 0.22 3.86
C TYR A 110 -9.64 -1.24 3.68
N ALA A 111 -8.62 -1.70 4.41
CA ALA A 111 -8.15 -3.08 4.38
C ALA A 111 -8.82 -3.93 5.46
N SER A 112 -9.35 -5.08 5.07
CA SER A 112 -9.87 -6.10 5.96
C SER A 112 -9.05 -7.38 5.83
N ALA A 113 -8.65 -7.97 6.95
CA ALA A 113 -8.12 -9.31 6.96
C ALA A 113 -9.28 -10.32 6.86
N LEU A 114 -9.14 -11.32 6.01
CA LEU A 114 -10.16 -12.32 5.71
C LEU A 114 -9.60 -13.72 5.99
N THR A 115 -10.23 -14.45 6.92
CA THR A 115 -9.86 -15.85 7.17
C THR A 115 -10.35 -16.77 6.05
N ASP A 116 -9.78 -17.98 5.96
CA ASP A 116 -10.22 -19.03 5.01
C ASP A 116 -11.72 -19.34 5.12
N ASP A 117 -12.29 -19.19 6.31
CA ASP A 117 -13.72 -19.40 6.59
C ASP A 117 -14.59 -18.19 6.21
N GLY A 118 -14.01 -17.12 5.67
CA GLY A 118 -14.70 -15.91 5.20
C GLY A 118 -15.07 -14.92 6.30
N CYS A 119 -14.41 -14.97 7.46
CA CYS A 119 -14.60 -13.99 8.54
C CYS A 119 -13.68 -12.79 8.34
N GLU A 120 -14.26 -11.58 8.27
CA GLU A 120 -13.51 -10.32 8.21
C GLU A 120 -13.01 -9.88 9.59
N SER A 121 -11.92 -9.10 9.62
CA SER A 121 -11.48 -8.37 10.82
C SER A 121 -12.60 -7.44 11.31
N PHE A 122 -12.73 -7.31 12.63
CA PHE A 122 -13.80 -6.49 13.26
C PHE A 122 -13.72 -5.01 12.86
N VAL A 123 -12.51 -4.51 12.66
CA VAL A 123 -12.23 -3.16 12.19
C VAL A 123 -11.36 -3.26 10.96
N ARG A 124 -11.68 -2.51 9.93
CA ARG A 124 -10.83 -2.34 8.74
C ARG A 124 -9.74 -1.32 9.02
N LEU A 125 -8.54 -1.58 8.55
CA LEU A 125 -7.45 -0.61 8.57
C LEU A 125 -7.76 0.51 7.56
N GLU A 126 -7.81 1.74 8.04
CA GLU A 126 -8.02 2.93 7.22
C GLU A 126 -6.68 3.50 6.74
N ILE A 127 -6.50 3.66 5.45
CA ILE A 127 -5.27 4.15 4.83
C ILE A 127 -5.59 5.23 3.80
N MET A 128 -5.09 6.43 4.03
CA MET A 128 -5.07 7.48 3.02
C MET A 128 -3.77 7.35 2.22
N VAL A 129 -3.90 7.15 0.91
CA VAL A 129 -2.77 7.05 -0.02
C VAL A 129 -2.28 8.46 -0.39
N LEU A 130 -0.97 8.61 -0.44
CA LEU A 130 -0.30 9.85 -0.83
C LEU A 130 0.65 9.58 -1.99
N PHE A 131 0.70 10.49 -2.96
CA PHE A 131 1.67 10.47 -4.03
C PHE A 131 2.64 11.64 -3.88
N GLU A 132 3.93 11.32 -3.96
CA GLU A 132 5.01 12.29 -3.89
C GLU A 132 5.82 12.28 -5.18
N ASP A 133 6.47 13.38 -5.50
CA ASP A 133 7.44 13.42 -6.57
C ASP A 133 8.75 12.78 -6.09
N CYS A 134 9.02 11.56 -6.60
CA CYS A 134 10.22 10.81 -6.25
C CYS A 134 11.35 11.03 -7.27
N LEU A 135 11.19 11.96 -8.21
CA LEU A 135 12.27 12.28 -9.13
C LEU A 135 13.43 12.86 -8.31
N GLU A 136 14.53 12.16 -8.31
CA GLU A 136 15.77 12.71 -7.81
C GLU A 136 16.17 13.89 -8.72
N ASP A 137 16.48 15.03 -8.15
CA ASP A 137 16.99 16.18 -8.91
C ASP A 137 18.31 15.83 -9.62
N ILE A 138 18.52 16.42 -10.81
CA ILE A 138 19.86 16.37 -11.41
C ILE A 138 20.82 17.18 -10.53
N VAL A 139 21.98 16.60 -10.22
CA VAL A 139 23.04 17.30 -9.49
C VAL A 139 24.17 17.66 -10.45
N ILE A 140 24.34 18.97 -10.67
CA ILE A 140 25.43 19.51 -11.46
C ILE A 140 26.61 19.75 -10.51
N PRO A 141 27.76 19.11 -10.72
CA PRO A 141 28.93 19.29 -9.84
C PRO A 141 29.48 20.71 -9.96
N ASP A 142 29.93 21.29 -8.85
CA ASP A 142 30.59 22.59 -8.82
C ASP A 142 31.95 22.59 -9.55
N GLY A 143 32.52 21.39 -9.75
CA GLY A 143 33.80 21.21 -10.44
C GLY A 143 34.21 19.73 -10.48
N PHE A 144 35.25 19.47 -11.26
CA PHE A 144 35.88 18.16 -11.37
C PHE A 144 37.40 18.34 -11.55
N SER A 145 38.16 17.26 -11.37
CA SER A 145 39.64 17.31 -11.41
C SER A 145 40.21 16.23 -12.32
N PRO A 146 40.34 16.51 -13.62
CA PRO A 146 40.80 15.52 -14.63
C PRO A 146 42.31 15.29 -14.53
N ASN A 147 42.76 14.62 -13.43
CA ASN A 147 44.17 14.34 -13.16
C ASN A 147 44.51 12.84 -13.25
N ASN A 148 43.51 12.03 -13.62
CA ASN A 148 43.62 10.59 -13.81
C ASN A 148 43.98 9.79 -12.55
N ASP A 149 43.47 10.28 -11.39
CA ASP A 149 43.58 9.58 -10.11
C ASP A 149 42.34 8.72 -9.75
N SER A 150 41.38 8.64 -10.66
CA SER A 150 40.09 7.95 -10.55
C SER A 150 39.11 8.60 -9.55
N ILE A 151 39.32 9.87 -9.19
CA ILE A 151 38.43 10.62 -8.31
C ILE A 151 37.99 11.90 -9.02
N ASN A 152 36.72 12.00 -9.40
CA ASN A 152 36.15 13.16 -10.11
C ASN A 152 36.90 13.55 -11.38
N ASP A 153 37.40 12.58 -12.12
CA ASP A 153 38.12 12.81 -13.38
C ASP A 153 37.24 13.27 -14.52
N GLU A 154 35.92 13.01 -14.43
CA GLU A 154 34.93 13.34 -15.44
C GLU A 154 33.86 14.31 -14.87
N PHE A 155 33.34 15.18 -15.74
CA PHE A 155 32.23 16.08 -15.41
C PHE A 155 30.91 15.30 -15.53
N THR A 156 30.53 14.59 -14.46
CA THR A 156 29.33 13.78 -14.38
C THR A 156 28.20 14.57 -13.76
N ILE A 157 27.07 14.70 -14.44
CA ILE A 157 25.83 15.24 -13.90
C ILE A 157 25.00 14.06 -13.41
N GLU A 158 24.85 13.95 -12.06
CA GLU A 158 24.10 12.86 -11.45
C GLU A 158 22.64 12.87 -11.92
N ASN A 159 22.06 11.70 -12.11
CA ASN A 159 20.68 11.45 -12.53
C ASN A 159 20.31 11.97 -13.94
N LEU A 160 21.17 12.71 -14.65
CA LEU A 160 20.86 13.29 -15.96
C LEU A 160 20.46 12.22 -16.98
N ARG A 161 21.20 11.10 -17.05
CA ARG A 161 20.97 10.03 -18.03
C ARG A 161 19.69 9.25 -17.75
N ASN A 162 19.37 9.09 -16.47
CA ASN A 162 18.18 8.35 -16.02
C ASN A 162 16.91 9.16 -16.25
N LEU A 163 16.91 10.43 -15.86
CA LEU A 163 15.73 11.30 -15.89
C LEU A 163 15.48 11.89 -17.29
N TYR A 164 16.54 12.15 -18.06
CA TYR A 164 16.45 12.83 -19.34
C TYR A 164 17.15 12.06 -20.47
N PRO A 165 16.65 10.88 -20.90
CA PRO A 165 17.34 10.03 -21.87
C PRO A 165 17.54 10.65 -23.26
N LYS A 166 16.92 11.81 -23.51
CA LYS A 166 17.07 12.59 -24.76
C LYS A 166 17.80 13.92 -24.54
N PHE A 167 18.62 14.02 -23.49
CA PHE A 167 19.37 15.25 -23.24
C PHE A 167 20.43 15.52 -24.31
N THR A 168 20.81 16.77 -24.44
CA THR A 168 22.04 17.22 -25.11
C THR A 168 22.79 18.14 -24.16
N LEU A 169 24.06 17.85 -23.91
CA LEU A 169 24.95 18.65 -23.08
C LEU A 169 25.98 19.36 -23.92
N GLN A 170 26.20 20.64 -23.70
CA GLN A 170 27.25 21.40 -24.34
C GLN A 170 28.04 22.18 -23.29
N VAL A 171 29.36 22.05 -23.34
CA VAL A 171 30.26 22.80 -22.47
C VAL A 171 30.99 23.83 -23.30
N TYR A 172 31.02 25.06 -22.81
CA TYR A 172 31.64 26.21 -23.48
C TYR A 172 32.76 26.78 -22.63
N ASN A 173 33.82 27.29 -23.29
CA ASN A 173 34.77 28.10 -22.58
C ASN A 173 34.23 29.53 -22.37
N ARG A 174 34.97 30.36 -21.61
CA ARG A 174 34.60 31.77 -21.35
C ARG A 174 34.51 32.67 -22.59
N PHE A 175 34.99 32.19 -23.73
CA PHE A 175 34.94 32.91 -25.03
C PHE A 175 33.79 32.43 -25.93
N GLY A 176 32.95 31.50 -25.43
CA GLY A 176 31.81 30.96 -26.16
C GLY A 176 32.16 29.85 -27.15
N ASN A 177 33.40 29.33 -27.14
CA ASN A 177 33.75 28.19 -27.96
C ASN A 177 33.32 26.87 -27.31
N ILE A 178 32.74 25.99 -28.07
CA ILE A 178 32.32 24.65 -27.61
C ILE A 178 33.59 23.83 -27.31
N LEU A 179 33.65 23.26 -26.13
CA LEU A 179 34.70 22.36 -25.69
C LEU A 179 34.25 20.90 -25.75
N TYR A 180 32.98 20.64 -25.49
CA TYR A 180 32.41 19.30 -25.48
C TYR A 180 30.95 19.34 -25.92
N LYS A 181 30.50 18.25 -26.57
CA LYS A 181 29.12 17.95 -26.85
C LYS A 181 28.83 16.50 -26.44
N GLY A 182 27.78 16.30 -25.70
CA GLY A 182 27.37 14.98 -25.22
C GLY A 182 25.87 14.73 -25.32
N ASP A 183 25.55 13.47 -25.38
CA ASP A 183 24.20 12.91 -25.31
C ASP A 183 24.21 11.61 -24.52
N ILE A 184 23.11 10.87 -24.51
CA ILE A 184 22.97 9.61 -23.77
C ILE A 184 24.04 8.55 -24.14
N ASN A 185 24.59 8.58 -25.35
CA ASN A 185 25.56 7.62 -25.88
C ASN A 185 27.01 8.12 -25.75
N THR A 186 27.21 9.37 -25.36
CA THR A 186 28.52 9.98 -25.23
C THR A 186 29.07 9.82 -23.82
N PRO A 187 30.36 9.43 -23.59
CA PRO A 187 30.97 9.45 -22.25
C PRO A 187 30.90 10.84 -21.62
N ASP A 188 30.99 10.91 -20.31
CA ASP A 188 31.07 12.19 -19.60
C ASP A 188 32.36 12.93 -20.00
N TRP A 189 32.36 14.26 -19.81
CA TRP A 189 33.49 15.07 -20.28
C TRP A 189 34.70 14.93 -19.34
N ASP A 190 35.81 14.52 -19.92
CA ASP A 190 37.11 14.29 -19.26
C ASP A 190 37.99 15.55 -19.14
N GLY A 191 37.46 16.74 -19.40
CA GLY A 191 38.21 18.00 -19.37
C GLY A 191 39.05 18.27 -20.61
N ILE A 192 39.05 17.36 -21.61
CA ILE A 192 39.76 17.53 -22.86
C ILE A 192 38.81 18.10 -23.91
N SER A 193 39.24 19.14 -24.63
CA SER A 193 38.47 19.66 -25.75
C SER A 193 38.55 18.74 -26.96
N GLU A 194 37.53 18.78 -27.86
CA GLU A 194 37.54 18.03 -29.14
C GLU A 194 38.82 18.27 -29.96
N LYS A 195 39.58 19.32 -29.67
CA LYS A 195 40.86 19.63 -30.30
C LYS A 195 42.10 19.17 -29.52
N GLY A 196 41.89 18.37 -28.43
CA GLY A 196 42.98 17.80 -27.64
C GLY A 196 43.70 18.82 -26.74
N ILE A 197 43.07 19.96 -26.43
CA ILE A 197 43.64 21.00 -25.55
C ILE A 197 43.11 20.78 -24.15
N THR A 198 43.96 20.38 -23.21
CA THR A 198 43.66 20.37 -21.76
C THR A 198 43.44 21.79 -21.28
N LEU A 199 42.37 22.02 -20.59
CA LEU A 199 42.13 23.30 -19.89
C LEU A 199 42.96 23.31 -18.62
N GLY A 200 44.07 24.03 -18.62
CA GLY A 200 44.86 24.32 -17.43
C GLY A 200 44.31 25.49 -16.66
#